data_68cb9d11f4b45da883174c6687e252d1
#
_entry.id   68cb9d11f4b45da883174c6687e252d1
#
_cell.length_a   1.000
_cell.length_b   1.000
_cell.length_c   1.000
_cell.angle_alpha   90.00
_cell.angle_beta   90.00
_cell.angle_gamma   90.00
#
_symmetry.space_group_name_H-M   'P 1'
#
loop_
_entity.id
_entity.type
_entity.pdbx_description
1 polymer ?
#
loop_
_entity_poly.entity_id
_entity_poly.type
_entity_poly.pdbx_seq_one_letter_code
_entity_poly.pdbx_strand_id
1 'polypeptide(L)'
;MSEPRFPQDPAFRFLRAGEFESFHRAIADREVIDFSAANLRGTDLRKADLRKVVLRDCYLRDADLRGCDLRHLDLEGVSLQNAKISGTYFPDNVLPEEIHLSVRHGTRIRTRKG
;
A
#
# COMPACT_ATOMS: atom_id res chain seq x y z
N MET A 1 20.18 -1.38 -1.57
CA MET A 1 18.85 -0.75 -1.50
C MET A 1 18.24 -0.75 -2.88
N SER A 2 17.09 -1.35 -3.04
CA SER A 2 16.44 -1.42 -4.35
C SER A 2 15.63 -0.14 -4.63
N GLU A 3 15.56 0.23 -5.90
CA GLU A 3 14.72 1.33 -6.31
C GLU A 3 13.26 0.89 -6.38
N PRO A 4 12.31 1.83 -6.26
CA PRO A 4 10.90 1.52 -6.44
C PRO A 4 10.63 0.96 -7.83
N ARG A 5 9.76 -0.04 -7.89
CA ARG A 5 9.35 -0.62 -9.17
C ARG A 5 8.17 0.15 -9.77
N PHE A 6 8.10 0.11 -11.10
CA PHE A 6 6.91 0.57 -11.83
C PHE A 6 6.40 -0.63 -12.63
N PRO A 7 5.55 -1.46 -12.03
CA PRO A 7 5.04 -2.64 -12.74
C PRO A 7 4.43 -2.30 -14.10
N GLN A 8 4.68 -3.17 -15.08
CA GLN A 8 4.16 -2.98 -16.45
C GLN A 8 2.69 -3.41 -16.57
N ASP A 9 2.09 -3.80 -15.48
CA ASP A 9 0.71 -4.27 -15.41
C ASP A 9 -0.25 -3.08 -15.60
N PRO A 10 -1.22 -3.16 -16.55
CA PRO A 10 -2.22 -2.09 -16.71
C PRO A 10 -2.96 -1.77 -15.42
N ALA A 11 -3.20 -2.77 -14.55
CA ALA A 11 -3.86 -2.54 -13.27
C ALA A 11 -3.07 -1.54 -12.42
N PHE A 12 -1.75 -1.57 -12.48
CA PHE A 12 -0.93 -0.62 -11.73
C PHE A 12 -1.16 0.82 -12.21
N ARG A 13 -1.24 1.03 -13.54
CA ARG A 13 -1.50 2.36 -14.08
C ARG A 13 -2.88 2.86 -13.69
N PHE A 14 -3.89 1.99 -13.71
CA PHE A 14 -5.24 2.36 -13.29
C PHE A 14 -5.26 2.78 -11.82
N LEU A 15 -4.57 2.02 -10.98
CA LEU A 15 -4.51 2.33 -9.55
C LEU A 15 -3.85 3.69 -9.31
N ARG A 16 -2.71 3.93 -9.94
CA ARG A 16 -2.00 5.19 -9.79
C ARG A 16 -2.79 6.39 -10.31
N ALA A 17 -3.58 6.19 -11.35
CA ALA A 17 -4.38 7.25 -11.95
C ALA A 17 -5.70 7.51 -11.21
N GLY A 18 -6.03 6.68 -10.21
CA GLY A 18 -7.31 6.80 -9.50
C GLY A 18 -8.48 6.29 -10.31
N GLU A 19 -8.24 5.48 -11.33
CA GLU A 19 -9.29 4.88 -12.15
C GLU A 19 -9.73 3.57 -11.53
N PHE A 20 -10.52 3.67 -10.44
CA PHE A 20 -10.82 2.52 -9.59
C PHE A 20 -11.71 1.48 -10.29
N GLU A 21 -12.67 1.90 -11.10
CA GLU A 21 -13.50 0.95 -11.83
C GLU A 21 -12.67 0.12 -12.79
N SER A 22 -11.78 0.78 -13.54
CA SER A 22 -10.88 0.07 -14.46
C SER A 22 -9.93 -0.85 -13.71
N PHE A 23 -9.43 -0.38 -12.56
CA PHE A 23 -8.56 -1.20 -11.71
C PHE A 23 -9.30 -2.46 -11.26
N HIS A 24 -10.51 -2.31 -10.74
CA HIS A 24 -11.27 -3.44 -10.23
C HIS A 24 -11.63 -4.43 -11.34
N ARG A 25 -11.95 -3.95 -12.54
CA ARG A 25 -12.18 -4.83 -13.68
C ARG A 25 -10.93 -5.59 -14.09
N ALA A 26 -9.80 -4.90 -14.08
CA ALA A 26 -8.53 -5.50 -14.49
C ALA A 26 -8.08 -6.63 -13.57
N ILE A 27 -8.48 -6.61 -12.30
CA ILE A 27 -8.05 -7.61 -11.32
C ILE A 27 -9.14 -8.62 -10.97
N ALA A 28 -10.34 -8.51 -11.57
CA ALA A 28 -11.52 -9.25 -11.11
C ALA A 28 -11.33 -10.76 -11.14
N ASP A 29 -10.62 -11.28 -12.13
CA ASP A 29 -10.43 -12.73 -12.30
C ASP A 29 -9.03 -13.19 -11.84
N ARG A 30 -8.28 -12.31 -11.16
CA ARG A 30 -6.94 -12.64 -10.65
C ARG A 30 -7.01 -12.92 -9.17
N GLU A 31 -6.18 -13.84 -8.70
CA GLU A 31 -6.13 -14.17 -7.28
C GLU A 31 -5.17 -13.29 -6.50
N VAL A 32 -4.04 -12.95 -7.11
CA VAL A 32 -2.99 -12.17 -6.48
C VAL A 32 -2.45 -11.14 -7.46
N ILE A 33 -2.29 -9.92 -6.99
CA ILE A 33 -1.70 -8.83 -7.77
C ILE A 33 -0.42 -8.41 -7.06
N ASP A 34 0.73 -8.69 -7.68
CA ASP A 34 2.02 -8.41 -7.07
C ASP A 34 2.49 -6.99 -7.39
N PHE A 35 2.26 -6.07 -6.45
CA PHE A 35 2.80 -4.72 -6.51
C PHE A 35 3.90 -4.52 -5.47
N SER A 36 4.56 -5.61 -5.05
CA SER A 36 5.66 -5.50 -4.09
C SER A 36 6.73 -4.52 -4.60
N ALA A 37 7.27 -3.74 -3.68
CA ALA A 37 8.29 -2.72 -3.93
C ALA A 37 7.87 -1.66 -4.98
N ALA A 38 6.58 -1.56 -5.30
CA ALA A 38 6.10 -0.61 -6.31
C ALA A 38 6.07 0.82 -5.77
N ASN A 39 6.21 1.77 -6.68
CA ASN A 39 6.13 3.19 -6.36
C ASN A 39 4.66 3.64 -6.44
N LEU A 40 4.02 3.74 -5.27
CA LEU A 40 2.65 4.23 -5.14
C LEU A 40 2.61 5.60 -4.45
N ARG A 41 3.68 6.38 -4.59
CA ARG A 41 3.75 7.72 -4.00
C ARG A 41 2.60 8.60 -4.49
N GLY A 42 2.01 9.34 -3.56
CA GLY A 42 0.99 10.31 -3.88
C GLY A 42 -0.32 9.73 -4.39
N THR A 43 -0.49 8.42 -4.32
CA THR A 43 -1.67 7.76 -4.85
C THR A 43 -2.84 7.85 -3.86
N ASP A 44 -4.03 8.15 -4.38
CA ASP A 44 -5.25 8.09 -3.57
C ASP A 44 -5.79 6.66 -3.61
N LEU A 45 -5.70 5.97 -2.48
CA LEU A 45 -6.12 4.57 -2.38
C LEU A 45 -7.44 4.38 -1.63
N ARG A 46 -8.13 5.48 -1.30
CA ARG A 46 -9.32 5.40 -0.44
C ARG A 46 -10.44 4.55 -1.00
N LYS A 47 -10.57 4.47 -2.32
CA LYS A 47 -11.66 3.73 -2.98
C LYS A 47 -11.18 2.46 -3.65
N ALA A 48 -9.94 2.08 -3.46
CA ALA A 48 -9.38 0.89 -4.10
C ALA A 48 -9.60 -0.34 -3.21
N ASP A 49 -10.00 -1.44 -3.83
CA ASP A 49 -10.04 -2.73 -3.13
C ASP A 49 -8.66 -3.36 -3.24
N LEU A 50 -7.94 -3.37 -2.12
CA LEU A 50 -6.55 -3.83 -2.08
C LEU A 50 -6.40 -5.25 -1.56
N ARG A 51 -7.49 -5.98 -1.33
CA ARG A 51 -7.43 -7.29 -0.67
C ARG A 51 -6.56 -8.31 -1.38
N LYS A 52 -6.45 -8.21 -2.70
CA LYS A 52 -5.62 -9.15 -3.49
C LYS A 52 -4.23 -8.63 -3.78
N VAL A 53 -3.90 -7.41 -3.34
CA VAL A 53 -2.67 -6.73 -3.72
C VAL A 53 -1.57 -7.02 -2.72
N VAL A 54 -0.41 -7.42 -3.23
CA VAL A 54 0.80 -7.55 -2.41
C VAL A 54 1.45 -6.18 -2.33
N LEU A 55 1.51 -5.61 -1.11
CA LEU A 55 2.09 -4.29 -0.88
C LEU A 55 3.43 -4.33 -0.18
N ARG A 56 3.98 -5.51 0.05
CA ARG A 56 5.26 -5.66 0.73
C ARG A 56 6.32 -4.77 0.07
N ASP A 57 7.07 -4.03 0.89
CA ASP A 57 8.13 -3.12 0.44
C ASP A 57 7.67 -1.95 -0.44
N CYS A 58 6.37 -1.69 -0.56
CA CYS A 58 5.87 -0.57 -1.35
C CYS A 58 6.28 0.78 -0.78
N TYR A 59 6.34 1.76 -1.67
CA TYR A 59 6.59 3.16 -1.32
C TYR A 59 5.27 3.92 -1.38
N LEU A 60 4.73 4.25 -0.20
CA LEU A 60 3.44 4.93 -0.07
C LEU A 60 3.60 6.37 0.44
N ARG A 61 4.74 6.99 0.15
CA ARG A 61 4.98 8.37 0.53
C ARG A 61 3.87 9.27 -0.03
N ASP A 62 3.32 10.12 0.82
CA ASP A 62 2.26 11.08 0.48
C ASP A 62 0.97 10.41 -0.02
N ALA A 63 0.82 9.11 0.12
CA ALA A 63 -0.40 8.42 -0.29
C ALA A 63 -1.57 8.76 0.64
N ASP A 64 -2.78 8.66 0.11
CA ASP A 64 -3.99 8.87 0.90
C ASP A 64 -4.61 7.51 1.21
N LEU A 65 -4.49 7.09 2.46
CA LEU A 65 -4.99 5.80 2.96
C LEU A 65 -6.16 5.97 3.93
N ARG A 66 -6.72 7.17 4.02
CA ARG A 66 -7.77 7.44 5.03
C ARG A 66 -8.93 6.49 4.87
N GLY A 67 -9.28 5.84 5.97
CA GLY A 67 -10.38 4.89 6.02
C GLY A 67 -10.13 3.54 5.35
N CYS A 68 -8.95 3.31 4.80
CA CYS A 68 -8.65 2.03 4.16
C CYS A 68 -8.55 0.91 5.21
N ASP A 69 -8.99 -0.28 4.82
CA ASP A 69 -8.84 -1.47 5.65
C ASP A 69 -7.66 -2.28 5.14
N LEU A 70 -6.55 -2.20 5.87
CA LEU A 70 -5.32 -2.90 5.52
C LEU A 70 -5.06 -4.12 6.39
N ARG A 71 -6.07 -4.55 7.19
CA ARG A 71 -5.86 -5.57 8.22
C ARG A 71 -5.40 -6.92 7.71
N HIS A 72 -5.70 -7.23 6.46
CA HIS A 72 -5.37 -8.53 5.87
C HIS A 72 -4.15 -8.49 4.96
N LEU A 73 -3.43 -7.37 4.94
CA LEU A 73 -2.29 -7.19 4.05
C LEU A 73 -0.98 -7.33 4.81
N ASP A 74 0.06 -7.76 4.09
CA ASP A 74 1.41 -7.79 4.63
C ASP A 74 2.06 -6.44 4.36
N LEU A 75 2.31 -5.67 5.42
CA LEU A 75 2.91 -4.34 5.31
C LEU A 75 4.41 -4.32 5.63
N GLU A 76 5.04 -5.50 5.69
CA GLU A 76 6.48 -5.56 5.94
C GLU A 76 7.22 -4.71 4.89
N GLY A 77 8.12 -3.84 5.35
CA GLY A 77 8.96 -3.04 4.48
C GLY A 77 8.28 -1.82 3.84
N VAL A 78 7.01 -1.58 4.11
CA VAL A 78 6.29 -0.44 3.53
C VAL A 78 6.78 0.86 4.16
N SER A 79 6.94 1.91 3.32
CA SER A 79 7.23 3.27 3.80
C SER A 79 5.98 4.12 3.65
N LEU A 80 5.57 4.76 4.76
CA LEU A 80 4.36 5.59 4.83
C LEU A 80 4.70 7.08 4.98
N GLN A 81 5.88 7.53 4.61
CA GLN A 81 6.30 8.91 4.87
C GLN A 81 5.24 9.91 4.40
N ASN A 82 4.77 10.75 5.34
CA ASN A 82 3.76 11.78 5.09
C ASN A 82 2.43 11.24 4.54
N ALA A 83 2.16 9.95 4.62
CA ALA A 83 0.87 9.39 4.20
C ALA A 83 -0.25 9.89 5.11
N LYS A 84 -1.44 10.04 4.56
CA LYS A 84 -2.64 10.38 5.32
C LYS A 84 -3.28 9.09 5.78
N ILE A 85 -3.37 8.89 7.09
CA ILE A 85 -3.78 7.60 7.66
C ILE A 85 -4.96 7.68 8.62
N SER A 86 -5.68 8.80 8.66
CA SER A 86 -6.84 8.93 9.56
C SER A 86 -7.84 7.82 9.26
N GLY A 87 -8.23 7.09 10.30
CA GLY A 87 -9.22 6.01 10.15
C GLY A 87 -8.74 4.78 9.40
N THR A 88 -7.46 4.68 9.09
CA THR A 88 -6.89 3.49 8.46
C THR A 88 -6.84 2.35 9.48
N TYR A 89 -7.26 1.15 9.06
CA TYR A 89 -7.15 -0.06 9.88
C TYR A 89 -5.89 -0.81 9.50
N PHE A 90 -4.98 -0.97 10.46
CA PHE A 90 -3.70 -1.64 10.23
C PHE A 90 -3.72 -3.09 10.72
N PRO A 91 -2.87 -3.96 10.14
CA PRO A 91 -2.74 -5.34 10.62
C PRO A 91 -2.28 -5.40 12.08
N ASP A 92 -2.70 -6.44 12.79
CA ASP A 92 -2.34 -6.63 14.20
C ASP A 92 -0.84 -6.78 14.44
N ASN A 93 -0.10 -7.20 13.43
CA ASN A 93 1.35 -7.40 13.56
C ASN A 93 2.16 -6.14 13.31
N VAL A 94 1.50 -4.99 13.14
CA VAL A 94 2.19 -3.69 12.98
C VAL A 94 1.99 -2.89 14.26
N LEU A 95 3.07 -2.64 14.99
CA LEU A 95 2.98 -1.86 16.23
C LEU A 95 2.71 -0.39 15.92
N PRO A 96 1.96 0.32 16.77
CA PRO A 96 1.72 1.76 16.57
C PRO A 96 3.01 2.58 16.43
N GLU A 97 4.08 2.21 17.13
CA GLU A 97 5.36 2.90 17.04
C GLU A 97 5.94 2.80 15.63
N GLU A 98 5.78 1.65 14.97
CA GLU A 98 6.26 1.47 13.61
C GLU A 98 5.50 2.35 12.63
N ILE A 99 4.19 2.49 12.84
CA ILE A 99 3.37 3.36 12.01
C ILE A 99 3.83 4.81 12.16
N HIS A 100 4.00 5.28 13.39
CA HIS A 100 4.43 6.65 13.66
C HIS A 100 5.82 6.94 13.07
N LEU A 101 6.76 6.02 13.25
CA LEU A 101 8.11 6.19 12.70
C LEU A 101 8.06 6.29 11.18
N SER A 102 7.26 5.43 10.55
CA SER A 102 7.18 5.41 9.10
C SER A 102 6.57 6.70 8.56
N VAL A 103 5.47 7.17 9.16
CA VAL A 103 4.79 8.40 8.71
C VAL A 103 5.67 9.62 8.91
N ARG A 104 6.38 9.71 10.03
CA ARG A 104 7.17 10.89 10.34
C ARG A 104 8.55 10.90 9.69
N HIS A 105 9.18 9.74 9.58
CA HIS A 105 10.59 9.65 9.18
C HIS A 105 10.83 8.81 7.93
N GLY A 106 9.79 8.18 7.38
CA GLY A 106 9.93 7.38 6.18
C GLY A 106 10.62 6.03 6.42
N THR A 107 10.72 5.60 7.67
CA THR A 107 11.31 4.28 7.95
C THR A 107 10.39 3.19 7.42
N ARG A 108 10.98 2.06 7.08
CA ARG A 108 10.21 0.92 6.62
C ARG A 108 9.57 0.21 7.80
N ILE A 109 8.30 -0.14 7.65
CA ILE A 109 7.57 -0.87 8.70
C ILE A 109 8.22 -2.23 8.92
N ARG A 110 8.42 -2.57 10.19
CA ARG A 110 8.86 -3.90 10.62
C ARG A 110 7.68 -4.56 11.31
N THR A 111 7.24 -5.69 10.78
CA THR A 111 6.11 -6.42 11.36
C THR A 111 6.59 -7.38 12.43
N ARG A 112 5.71 -7.66 13.40
CA ARG A 112 5.99 -8.66 14.41
C ARG A 112 5.74 -10.05 13.84
N LYS A 113 6.60 -10.97 14.18
CA LYS A 113 6.42 -12.38 13.81
C LYS A 113 5.69 -13.09 14.92
N GLY A 114 4.82 -13.98 14.56
CA GLY A 114 4.16 -14.83 15.52
C GLY A 114 2.72 -14.70 15.62
#